data_5057c743252fd8ac7bd4c16a8548d43d
#
_entry.id   5057c743252fd8ac7bd4c16a8548d43d
#
_cell.length_a   1.000
_cell.length_b   1.000
_cell.length_c   1.000
_cell.angle_alpha   90.00
_cell.angle_beta   90.00
_cell.angle_gamma   90.00
#
_symmetry.space_group_name_H-M   'P 1'
#
loop_
_entity.id
_entity.type
_entity.pdbx_description
1 polymer ?
#
loop_
_entity_poly.entity_id
_entity_poly.type
_entity_poly.pdbx_seq_one_letter_code
_entity_poly.pdbx_strand_id
1 'polypeptide(L)'
;MEKDYENEVYAANGEIRVLIAIRILSCFVIFGLLLGAIPVPVSIILVSLMWLINFSVGGSIVFERNCLVCLHVDKSQKMITIFSEMLLSAFIWGYFAYWLNFWLLLVLSILAILTVAWTNIDHNMKYVDLYGRGINVAVELANGRFINLALVPMFIIFGSVFGVSFRLIYVVIIAVMLHYIHNRILVKVTRP
;
A
#
# COMPACT_ATOMS: atom_id res chain seq x y z
N MET A 1 17.41 -28.97 1.23
CA MET A 1 17.17 -27.83 0.30
C MET A 1 15.71 -27.73 -0.12
N GLU A 2 15.10 -28.77 -0.70
CA GLU A 2 13.67 -28.73 -1.12
C GLU A 2 12.71 -28.60 0.09
N LYS A 3 12.96 -29.36 1.15
CA LYS A 3 12.15 -29.36 2.38
C LYS A 3 12.26 -28.04 3.18
N ASP A 4 13.41 -27.40 3.14
CA ASP A 4 13.61 -26.10 3.78
C ASP A 4 12.86 -25.00 3.03
N TYR A 5 12.85 -25.07 1.69
CA TYR A 5 12.11 -24.16 0.84
C TYR A 5 10.57 -24.28 1.04
N GLU A 6 10.04 -25.51 1.13
CA GLU A 6 8.60 -25.72 1.42
C GLU A 6 8.22 -25.16 2.79
N ASN A 7 9.06 -25.30 3.80
CA ASN A 7 8.84 -24.73 5.13
C ASN A 7 8.85 -23.20 5.11
N GLU A 8 9.76 -22.58 4.36
CA GLU A 8 9.80 -21.11 4.19
C GLU A 8 8.56 -20.58 3.47
N VAL A 9 8.10 -21.26 2.43
CA VAL A 9 6.87 -20.90 1.72
C VAL A 9 5.65 -21.02 2.64
N TYR A 10 5.58 -22.06 3.46
CA TYR A 10 4.51 -22.25 4.42
C TYR A 10 4.48 -21.16 5.49
N ALA A 11 5.64 -20.81 6.04
CA ALA A 11 5.79 -19.73 7.02
C ALA A 11 5.38 -18.39 6.43
N ALA A 12 5.83 -18.07 5.21
CA ALA A 12 5.49 -16.86 4.50
C ALA A 12 3.97 -16.73 4.25
N ASN A 13 3.30 -17.82 3.89
CA ASN A 13 1.84 -17.85 3.74
C ASN A 13 1.12 -17.55 5.07
N GLY A 14 1.63 -18.07 6.19
CA GLY A 14 1.13 -17.77 7.53
C GLY A 14 1.22 -16.27 7.86
N GLU A 15 2.38 -15.67 7.64
CA GLU A 15 2.63 -14.24 7.88
C GLU A 15 1.69 -13.35 7.05
N ILE A 16 1.45 -13.69 5.79
CA ILE A 16 0.54 -12.95 4.91
C ILE A 16 -0.90 -13.03 5.41
N ARG A 17 -1.36 -14.20 5.87
CA ARG A 17 -2.71 -14.35 6.45
C ARG A 17 -2.88 -13.51 7.71
N VAL A 18 -1.86 -13.50 8.59
CA VAL A 18 -1.87 -12.66 9.79
C VAL A 18 -1.90 -11.18 9.42
N LEU A 19 -1.12 -10.74 8.43
CA LEU A 19 -1.14 -9.37 7.94
C LEU A 19 -2.52 -8.96 7.42
N ILE A 20 -3.17 -9.81 6.64
CA ILE A 20 -4.54 -9.58 6.15
C ILE A 20 -5.52 -9.43 7.32
N ALA A 21 -5.44 -10.31 8.31
CA ALA A 21 -6.30 -10.25 9.49
C ALA A 21 -6.09 -8.95 10.29
N ILE A 22 -4.84 -8.53 10.49
CA ILE A 22 -4.49 -7.27 11.15
C ILE A 22 -5.05 -6.07 10.37
N ARG A 23 -4.95 -6.06 9.05
CA ARG A 23 -5.49 -4.99 8.20
C ARG A 23 -7.01 -4.87 8.33
N ILE A 24 -7.72 -5.99 8.29
CA ILE A 24 -9.19 -6.02 8.46
C ILE A 24 -9.57 -5.53 9.86
N LEU A 25 -8.91 -6.02 10.90
CA LEU A 25 -9.15 -5.58 12.27
C LEU A 25 -8.90 -4.08 12.42
N SER A 26 -7.84 -3.56 11.81
CA SER A 26 -7.52 -2.11 11.81
C SER A 26 -8.65 -1.28 11.19
N CYS A 27 -9.31 -1.76 10.14
CA CYS A 27 -10.47 -1.08 9.56
C CYS A 27 -11.62 -0.95 10.57
N PHE A 28 -11.92 -1.99 11.34
CA PHE A 28 -12.94 -1.93 12.41
C PHE A 28 -12.54 -0.97 13.52
N VAL A 29 -11.27 -0.94 13.91
CA VAL A 29 -10.77 0.00 14.91
C VAL A 29 -10.94 1.44 14.42
N ILE A 30 -10.52 1.75 13.18
CA ILE A 30 -10.66 3.09 12.60
C ILE A 30 -12.14 3.50 12.52
N PHE A 31 -13.02 2.58 12.15
CA PHE A 31 -14.45 2.83 12.18
C PHE A 31 -14.97 3.18 13.59
N GLY A 32 -14.52 2.45 14.62
CA GLY A 32 -14.84 2.77 16.01
C GLY A 32 -14.31 4.15 16.43
N LEU A 33 -13.12 4.54 15.97
CA LEU A 33 -12.56 5.87 16.22
C LEU A 33 -13.38 7.00 15.56
N LEU A 34 -13.94 6.75 14.38
CA LEU A 34 -14.86 7.70 13.70
C LEU A 34 -16.14 7.92 14.51
N LEU A 35 -16.59 6.93 15.27
CA LEU A 35 -17.76 7.06 16.16
C LEU A 35 -17.48 7.82 17.47
N GLY A 36 -16.28 8.37 17.64
CA GLY A 36 -15.95 9.24 18.77
C GLY A 36 -15.55 8.51 20.05
N ALA A 37 -15.10 7.26 19.97
CA ALA A 37 -14.68 6.46 21.12
C ALA A 37 -13.51 7.07 21.92
N ILE A 38 -12.68 7.90 21.28
CA ILE A 38 -11.50 8.54 21.88
C ILE A 38 -11.36 10.00 21.39
N PRO A 39 -10.68 10.88 22.14
CA PRO A 39 -10.43 12.26 21.70
C PRO A 39 -9.70 12.33 20.35
N VAL A 40 -10.14 13.24 19.48
CA VAL A 40 -9.64 13.38 18.10
C VAL A 40 -8.11 13.46 17.98
N PRO A 41 -7.37 14.24 18.80
CA PRO A 41 -5.91 14.27 18.67
C PRO A 41 -5.24 12.92 18.92
N VAL A 42 -5.74 12.15 19.88
CA VAL A 42 -5.21 10.82 20.20
C VAL A 42 -5.54 9.84 19.08
N SER A 43 -6.73 9.89 18.53
CA SER A 43 -7.15 9.02 17.44
C SER A 43 -6.38 9.32 16.15
N ILE A 44 -6.05 10.57 15.83
CA ILE A 44 -5.17 10.93 14.70
C ILE A 44 -3.79 10.27 14.85
N ILE A 45 -3.20 10.33 16.04
CA ILE A 45 -1.91 9.69 16.33
C ILE A 45 -2.01 8.18 16.11
N LEU A 46 -3.04 7.54 16.64
CA LEU A 46 -3.24 6.09 16.48
C LEU A 46 -3.40 5.68 15.02
N VAL A 47 -4.21 6.41 14.26
CA VAL A 47 -4.39 6.13 12.83
C VAL A 47 -3.10 6.36 12.04
N SER A 48 -2.32 7.40 12.40
CA SER A 48 -0.99 7.63 11.81
C SER A 48 -0.02 6.49 12.08
N LEU A 49 0.00 5.97 13.32
CA LEU A 49 0.80 4.79 13.67
C LEU A 49 0.35 3.54 12.90
N MET A 50 -0.96 3.32 12.74
CA MET A 50 -1.47 2.22 11.92
C MET A 50 -1.02 2.34 10.46
N TRP A 51 -1.01 3.55 9.91
CA TRP A 51 -0.49 3.78 8.56
C TRP A 51 1.00 3.45 8.47
N LEU A 52 1.83 3.94 9.40
CA LEU A 52 3.27 3.67 9.42
C LEU A 52 3.57 2.17 9.58
N ILE A 53 2.86 1.47 10.45
CA ILE A 53 3.00 0.03 10.65
C ILE A 53 2.61 -0.72 9.37
N ASN A 54 1.46 -0.40 8.78
CA ASN A 54 1.04 -1.03 7.53
C ASN A 54 2.02 -0.74 6.38
N PHE A 55 2.59 0.46 6.33
CA PHE A 55 3.57 0.85 5.33
C PHE A 55 4.89 0.09 5.49
N SER A 56 5.47 0.08 6.70
CA SER A 56 6.78 -0.53 6.95
C SER A 56 6.72 -2.06 7.02
N VAL A 57 5.90 -2.60 7.92
CA VAL A 57 5.78 -4.06 8.12
C VAL A 57 5.13 -4.73 6.92
N GLY A 58 4.04 -4.13 6.40
CA GLY A 58 3.40 -4.61 5.17
C GLY A 58 4.34 -4.56 3.97
N GLY A 59 5.27 -3.58 3.93
CA GLY A 59 6.31 -3.48 2.92
C GLY A 59 7.26 -4.67 2.95
N SER A 60 7.88 -4.92 4.08
CA SER A 60 8.81 -6.04 4.25
C SER A 60 8.14 -7.38 3.95
N ILE A 61 6.99 -7.66 4.56
CA ILE A 61 6.29 -8.93 4.34
C ILE A 61 5.87 -9.08 2.87
N VAL A 62 5.35 -8.02 2.24
CA VAL A 62 4.92 -8.09 0.84
C VAL A 62 6.11 -8.25 -0.10
N PHE A 63 7.21 -7.55 0.10
CA PHE A 63 8.37 -7.67 -0.80
C PHE A 63 9.24 -8.88 -0.51
N GLU A 64 9.59 -9.14 0.74
CA GLU A 64 10.51 -10.23 1.08
C GLU A 64 9.82 -11.60 1.02
N ARG A 65 8.59 -11.70 1.52
CA ARG A 65 7.88 -12.98 1.62
C ARG A 65 6.97 -13.29 0.44
N ASN A 66 6.27 -12.30 -0.12
CA ASN A 66 5.49 -12.55 -1.34
C ASN A 66 6.36 -12.89 -2.54
N CYS A 67 7.58 -12.41 -2.62
CA CYS A 67 8.47 -12.80 -3.71
C CYS A 67 8.87 -14.27 -3.65
N LEU A 68 9.04 -14.83 -2.44
CA LEU A 68 9.20 -16.28 -2.27
C LEU A 68 7.92 -17.04 -2.62
N VAL A 69 6.78 -16.50 -2.18
CA VAL A 69 5.46 -17.11 -2.30
C VAL A 69 4.84 -16.86 -3.69
N CYS A 70 5.05 -15.71 -4.34
CA CYS A 70 4.50 -15.41 -5.67
C CYS A 70 5.05 -16.27 -6.80
N LEU A 71 6.14 -16.97 -6.58
CA LEU A 71 6.56 -18.02 -7.50
C LEU A 71 5.64 -19.26 -7.44
N HIS A 72 4.85 -19.43 -6.35
CA HIS A 72 4.10 -20.65 -6.06
C HIS A 72 2.68 -20.42 -5.51
N VAL A 73 2.17 -19.18 -5.45
CA VAL A 73 0.89 -18.85 -4.79
C VAL A 73 -0.25 -18.63 -5.74
N ASP A 74 -1.38 -19.10 -5.25
CA ASP A 74 -2.71 -18.94 -5.84
C ASP A 74 -3.06 -17.45 -6.07
N LYS A 75 -3.54 -17.17 -7.25
CA LYS A 75 -3.96 -15.85 -7.73
C LYS A 75 -4.96 -15.17 -6.78
N SER A 76 -5.78 -15.97 -6.09
CA SER A 76 -6.76 -15.52 -5.11
C SER A 76 -6.11 -14.86 -3.89
N GLN A 77 -5.07 -15.45 -3.33
CA GLN A 77 -4.40 -14.93 -2.13
C GLN A 77 -3.68 -13.59 -2.40
N LYS A 78 -3.07 -13.47 -3.59
CA LYS A 78 -2.49 -12.22 -4.07
C LYS A 78 -3.54 -11.10 -4.13
N MET A 79 -4.70 -11.40 -4.72
CA MET A 79 -5.80 -10.43 -4.83
C MET A 79 -6.34 -10.01 -3.46
N ILE A 80 -6.50 -10.96 -2.53
CA ILE A 80 -6.95 -10.66 -1.15
C ILE A 80 -5.95 -9.75 -0.43
N THR A 81 -4.65 -9.98 -0.60
CA THR A 81 -3.60 -9.14 0.00
C THR A 81 -3.66 -7.71 -0.51
N ILE A 82 -3.76 -7.52 -1.83
CA ILE A 82 -3.90 -6.21 -2.46
C ILE A 82 -5.19 -5.52 -2.01
N PHE A 83 -6.31 -6.26 -2.01
CA PHE A 83 -7.60 -5.72 -1.61
C PHE A 83 -7.63 -5.29 -0.13
N SER A 84 -7.04 -6.07 0.77
CA SER A 84 -6.95 -5.73 2.19
C SER A 84 -6.11 -4.46 2.43
N GLU A 85 -5.04 -4.28 1.66
CA GLU A 85 -4.22 -3.06 1.71
C GLU A 85 -4.99 -1.84 1.19
N MET A 86 -5.68 -1.98 0.08
CA MET A 86 -6.52 -0.93 -0.49
C MET A 86 -7.64 -0.52 0.47
N LEU A 87 -8.30 -1.49 1.09
CA LEU A 87 -9.37 -1.25 2.04
C LEU A 87 -8.86 -0.47 3.26
N LEU A 88 -7.75 -0.93 3.89
CA LEU A 88 -7.16 -0.23 5.03
C LEU A 88 -6.69 1.17 4.65
N SER A 89 -6.07 1.34 3.50
CA SER A 89 -5.67 2.65 2.99
C SER A 89 -6.87 3.58 2.83
N ALA A 90 -7.98 3.08 2.28
CA ALA A 90 -9.20 3.86 2.14
C ALA A 90 -9.78 4.30 3.50
N PHE A 91 -9.78 3.43 4.51
CA PHE A 91 -10.24 3.78 5.86
C PHE A 91 -9.34 4.82 6.52
N ILE A 92 -8.02 4.67 6.45
CA ILE A 92 -7.05 5.61 7.02
C ILE A 92 -7.23 7.01 6.39
N TRP A 93 -7.23 7.08 5.07
CA TRP A 93 -7.34 8.37 4.38
C TRP A 93 -8.74 8.96 4.44
N GLY A 94 -9.78 8.13 4.50
CA GLY A 94 -11.14 8.58 4.80
C GLY A 94 -11.24 9.19 6.20
N TYR A 95 -10.58 8.60 7.20
CA TYR A 95 -10.47 9.15 8.54
C TYR A 95 -9.76 10.52 8.54
N PHE A 96 -8.62 10.64 7.87
CA PHE A 96 -7.91 11.91 7.76
C PHE A 96 -8.72 12.96 6.99
N ALA A 97 -9.41 12.58 5.92
CA ALA A 97 -10.26 13.49 5.15
C ALA A 97 -11.44 14.04 5.98
N TYR A 98 -11.93 13.27 6.96
CA TYR A 98 -12.99 13.70 7.86
C TYR A 98 -12.52 14.73 8.90
N TRP A 99 -11.29 14.59 9.43
CA TRP A 99 -10.80 15.41 10.55
C TRP A 99 -9.79 16.48 10.18
N LEU A 100 -9.08 16.35 9.05
CA LEU A 100 -8.01 17.26 8.66
C LEU A 100 -8.48 18.25 7.60
N ASN A 101 -7.87 19.43 7.56
CA ASN A 101 -8.13 20.41 6.51
C ASN A 101 -7.44 20.01 5.20
N PHE A 102 -7.93 20.58 4.10
CA PHE A 102 -7.46 20.26 2.74
C PHE A 102 -5.94 20.44 2.55
N TRP A 103 -5.36 21.50 3.09
CA TRP A 103 -3.93 21.77 2.89
C TRP A 103 -3.05 20.74 3.58
N LEU A 104 -3.42 20.34 4.78
CA LEU A 104 -2.69 19.31 5.51
C LEU A 104 -2.81 17.95 4.84
N LEU A 105 -4.01 17.60 4.35
CA LEU A 105 -4.23 16.41 3.56
C LEU A 105 -3.41 16.39 2.28
N LEU A 106 -3.33 17.52 1.57
CA LEU A 106 -2.56 17.64 0.34
C LEU A 106 -1.06 17.42 0.62
N VAL A 107 -0.50 18.04 1.66
CA VAL A 107 0.89 17.84 2.05
C VAL A 107 1.17 16.39 2.42
N LEU A 108 0.32 15.77 3.26
CA LEU A 108 0.46 14.36 3.65
C LEU A 108 0.36 13.42 2.43
N SER A 109 -0.54 13.71 1.49
CA SER A 109 -0.69 12.95 0.26
C SER A 109 0.57 13.01 -0.62
N ILE A 110 1.14 14.20 -0.80
CA ILE A 110 2.40 14.37 -1.56
C ILE A 110 3.53 13.60 -0.88
N LEU A 111 3.68 13.73 0.44
CA LEU A 111 4.67 12.98 1.21
C LEU A 111 4.48 11.47 1.08
N ALA A 112 3.23 10.99 1.14
CA ALA A 112 2.92 9.57 0.96
C ALA A 112 3.33 9.09 -0.45
N ILE A 113 3.00 9.83 -1.51
CA ILE A 113 3.37 9.51 -2.89
C ILE A 113 4.89 9.39 -3.03
N LEU A 114 5.64 10.39 -2.54
CA LEU A 114 7.09 10.40 -2.62
C LEU A 114 7.72 9.25 -1.82
N THR A 115 7.23 9.01 -0.60
CA THR A 115 7.74 7.95 0.27
C THR A 115 7.49 6.57 -0.33
N VAL A 116 6.27 6.31 -0.84
CA VAL A 116 5.94 5.02 -1.46
C VAL A 116 6.74 4.81 -2.75
N ALA A 117 6.89 5.85 -3.58
CA ALA A 117 7.70 5.76 -4.80
C ALA A 117 9.17 5.44 -4.48
N TRP A 118 9.74 6.15 -3.51
CA TRP A 118 11.13 5.94 -3.09
C TRP A 118 11.37 4.54 -2.55
N THR A 119 10.55 4.10 -1.59
CA THR A 119 10.70 2.77 -0.99
C THR A 119 10.48 1.65 -1.99
N ASN A 120 9.56 1.80 -2.94
CA ASN A 120 9.36 0.84 -4.01
C ASN A 120 10.61 0.71 -4.90
N ILE A 121 11.28 1.82 -5.22
CA ILE A 121 12.52 1.82 -6.01
C ILE A 121 13.62 1.12 -5.22
N ASP A 122 13.83 1.48 -3.95
CA ASP A 122 14.85 0.88 -3.08
C ASP A 122 14.64 -0.64 -2.91
N HIS A 123 13.42 -1.07 -2.63
CA HIS A 123 13.09 -2.49 -2.50
C HIS A 123 13.28 -3.25 -3.81
N ASN A 124 12.89 -2.68 -4.95
CA ASN A 124 13.09 -3.33 -6.24
C ASN A 124 14.56 -3.49 -6.60
N MET A 125 15.39 -2.47 -6.32
CA MET A 125 16.85 -2.58 -6.54
C MET A 125 17.45 -3.70 -5.70
N LYS A 126 17.17 -3.71 -4.39
CA LYS A 126 17.66 -4.76 -3.48
C LYS A 126 17.18 -6.16 -3.90
N TYR A 127 15.94 -6.24 -4.39
CA TYR A 127 15.37 -7.51 -4.80
C TYR A 127 16.02 -8.08 -6.06
N VAL A 128 16.33 -7.24 -7.05
CA VAL A 128 17.02 -7.64 -8.27
C VAL A 128 18.41 -8.18 -7.96
N ASP A 129 19.14 -7.53 -7.05
CA ASP A 129 20.47 -7.94 -6.64
C ASP A 129 20.48 -9.29 -5.91
N LEU A 130 19.43 -9.57 -5.12
CA LEU A 130 19.36 -10.78 -4.29
C LEU A 130 18.87 -12.02 -5.06
N TYR A 131 17.92 -11.88 -5.96
CA TYR A 131 17.17 -13.02 -6.49
C TYR A 131 17.25 -13.22 -8.01
N GLY A 132 17.70 -12.24 -8.80
CA GLY A 132 17.94 -12.33 -10.25
C GLY A 132 16.76 -12.81 -11.12
N ARG A 133 15.72 -13.37 -10.50
CA ARG A 133 14.51 -13.92 -11.11
C ARG A 133 13.28 -13.30 -10.45
N GLY A 134 12.25 -12.97 -11.22
CA GLY A 134 11.00 -12.45 -10.67
C GLY A 134 10.87 -10.93 -10.74
N ILE A 135 11.68 -10.26 -11.55
CA ILE A 135 11.62 -8.80 -11.79
C ILE A 135 10.18 -8.36 -12.08
N ASN A 136 9.45 -9.12 -12.90
CA ASN A 136 8.05 -8.79 -13.23
C ASN A 136 7.13 -8.84 -12.01
N VAL A 137 7.35 -9.79 -11.09
CA VAL A 137 6.57 -9.93 -9.87
C VAL A 137 6.86 -8.77 -8.90
N ALA A 138 8.12 -8.41 -8.74
CA ALA A 138 8.51 -7.28 -7.89
C ALA A 138 7.93 -5.96 -8.42
N VAL A 139 7.99 -5.73 -9.74
CA VAL A 139 7.38 -4.55 -10.39
C VAL A 139 5.86 -4.54 -10.21
N GLU A 140 5.19 -5.68 -10.35
CA GLU A 140 3.74 -5.80 -10.19
C GLU A 140 3.31 -5.51 -8.74
N LEU A 141 4.02 -6.06 -7.74
CA LEU A 141 3.77 -5.77 -6.33
C LEU A 141 4.00 -4.30 -5.99
N ALA A 142 5.11 -3.72 -6.47
CA ALA A 142 5.40 -2.31 -6.27
C ALA A 142 4.34 -1.39 -6.88
N ASN A 143 3.86 -1.71 -8.08
CA ASN A 143 2.77 -0.98 -8.72
C ASN A 143 1.46 -1.12 -7.94
N GLY A 144 1.13 -2.31 -7.46
CA GLY A 144 -0.05 -2.53 -6.60
C GLY A 144 0.02 -1.69 -5.34
N ARG A 145 1.16 -1.65 -4.66
CA ARG A 145 1.36 -0.80 -3.47
C ARG A 145 1.29 0.69 -3.80
N PHE A 146 1.85 1.12 -4.92
CA PHE A 146 1.75 2.52 -5.34
C PHE A 146 0.30 2.94 -5.55
N ILE A 147 -0.51 2.11 -6.19
CA ILE A 147 -1.95 2.36 -6.33
C ILE A 147 -2.60 2.48 -4.96
N ASN A 148 -2.41 1.50 -4.08
CA ASN A 148 -3.11 1.41 -2.81
C ASN A 148 -2.68 2.50 -1.80
N LEU A 149 -1.39 2.79 -1.69
CA LEU A 149 -0.84 3.64 -0.65
C LEU A 149 -0.59 5.09 -1.09
N ALA A 150 -0.62 5.37 -2.39
CA ALA A 150 -0.41 6.69 -2.95
C ALA A 150 -1.61 7.22 -3.74
N LEU A 151 -2.13 6.46 -4.68
CA LEU A 151 -3.21 6.93 -5.55
C LEU A 151 -4.59 6.88 -4.88
N VAL A 152 -4.90 5.86 -4.06
CA VAL A 152 -6.14 5.79 -3.30
C VAL A 152 -6.30 7.00 -2.37
N PRO A 153 -5.29 7.42 -1.59
CA PRO A 153 -5.32 8.68 -0.84
C PRO A 153 -5.70 9.88 -1.69
N MET A 154 -5.06 10.02 -2.83
CA MET A 154 -5.32 11.12 -3.76
C MET A 154 -6.79 11.17 -4.20
N PHE A 155 -7.37 10.04 -4.58
CA PHE A 155 -8.78 9.95 -4.95
C PHE A 155 -9.72 10.32 -3.81
N ILE A 156 -9.44 9.85 -2.58
CA ILE A 156 -10.26 10.16 -1.40
C ILE A 156 -10.23 11.66 -1.10
N ILE A 157 -9.03 12.27 -1.09
CA ILE A 157 -8.87 13.70 -0.81
C ILE A 157 -9.61 14.54 -1.85
N PHE A 158 -9.39 14.28 -3.13
CA PHE A 158 -10.04 15.05 -4.17
C PHE A 158 -11.56 14.78 -4.25
N GLY A 159 -11.98 13.52 -3.99
CA GLY A 159 -13.39 13.17 -3.91
C GLY A 159 -14.12 13.85 -2.76
N SER A 160 -13.50 13.95 -1.58
CA SER A 160 -14.07 14.59 -0.39
C SER A 160 -14.21 16.10 -0.54
N VAL A 161 -13.27 16.76 -1.24
CA VAL A 161 -13.26 18.23 -1.39
C VAL A 161 -14.09 18.73 -2.57
N PHE A 162 -14.01 18.04 -3.70
CA PHE A 162 -14.60 18.52 -4.95
C PHE A 162 -15.90 17.80 -5.33
N GLY A 163 -16.28 16.77 -4.58
CA GLY A 163 -17.40 15.91 -4.93
C GLY A 163 -17.17 15.11 -6.22
N VAL A 164 -18.19 14.35 -6.63
CA VAL A 164 -18.17 13.60 -7.88
C VAL A 164 -18.52 14.55 -9.03
N SER A 165 -17.54 15.28 -9.52
CA SER A 165 -17.70 16.26 -10.61
C SER A 165 -16.72 15.99 -11.75
N PHE A 166 -16.89 16.70 -12.87
CA PHE A 166 -15.97 16.65 -14.02
C PHE A 166 -14.48 16.84 -13.66
N ARG A 167 -14.19 17.46 -12.52
CA ARG A 167 -12.81 17.64 -12.01
C ARG A 167 -12.13 16.33 -11.61
N LEU A 168 -12.90 15.28 -11.28
CA LEU A 168 -12.36 13.92 -11.07
C LEU A 168 -11.65 13.38 -12.31
N ILE A 169 -12.02 13.79 -13.51
CA ILE A 169 -11.35 13.40 -14.75
C ILE A 169 -9.87 13.83 -14.72
N TYR A 170 -9.58 15.04 -14.27
CA TYR A 170 -8.19 15.51 -14.13
C TYR A 170 -7.41 14.70 -13.11
N VAL A 171 -8.04 14.33 -11.99
CA VAL A 171 -7.42 13.48 -10.96
C VAL A 171 -7.12 12.10 -11.53
N VAL A 172 -8.02 11.51 -12.30
CA VAL A 172 -7.78 10.23 -13.00
C VAL A 172 -6.61 10.34 -13.97
N ILE A 173 -6.57 11.39 -14.79
CA ILE A 173 -5.49 11.60 -15.75
C ILE A 173 -4.14 11.71 -15.02
N ILE A 174 -4.06 12.53 -13.97
CA ILE A 174 -2.86 12.70 -13.15
C ILE A 174 -2.45 11.37 -12.53
N ALA A 175 -3.39 10.61 -11.96
CA ALA A 175 -3.12 9.31 -11.37
C ALA A 175 -2.56 8.31 -12.38
N VAL A 176 -3.15 8.23 -13.57
CA VAL A 176 -2.67 7.38 -14.67
C VAL A 176 -1.25 7.79 -15.10
N MET A 177 -0.99 9.10 -15.22
CA MET A 177 0.34 9.60 -15.56
C MET A 177 1.36 9.26 -14.48
N LEU A 178 1.03 9.49 -13.19
CA LEU A 178 1.91 9.15 -12.06
C LEU A 178 2.20 7.65 -12.03
N HIS A 179 1.18 6.81 -12.20
CA HIS A 179 1.36 5.36 -12.28
C HIS A 179 2.25 4.94 -13.45
N TYR A 180 2.04 5.52 -14.63
CA TYR A 180 2.88 5.26 -15.80
C TYR A 180 4.34 5.65 -15.56
N ILE A 181 4.59 6.83 -15.02
CA ILE A 181 5.95 7.32 -14.69
C ILE A 181 6.61 6.39 -13.67
N HIS A 182 5.90 6.05 -12.59
CA HIS A 182 6.38 5.13 -11.55
C HIS A 182 6.77 3.77 -12.15
N ASN A 183 5.90 3.18 -12.97
CA ASN A 183 6.17 1.91 -13.64
C ASN A 183 7.38 1.98 -14.58
N ARG A 184 7.54 3.07 -15.34
CA ARG A 184 8.71 3.29 -16.22
C ARG A 184 10.00 3.38 -15.44
N ILE A 185 10.00 4.06 -14.30
CA ILE A 185 11.16 4.15 -13.42
C ILE A 185 11.51 2.78 -12.86
N LEU A 186 10.54 2.04 -12.33
CA LEU A 186 10.75 0.69 -11.81
C LEU A 186 11.35 -0.23 -12.85
N VAL A 187 10.78 -0.29 -14.05
CA VAL A 187 11.27 -1.14 -15.14
C VAL A 187 12.70 -0.74 -15.58
N LYS A 188 13.02 0.57 -15.56
CA LYS A 188 14.37 1.04 -15.91
C LYS A 188 15.42 0.66 -14.87
N VAL A 189 15.04 0.76 -13.58
CA VAL A 189 15.93 0.46 -12.46
C VAL A 189 16.14 -1.06 -12.29
N THR A 190 15.14 -1.87 -12.68
CA THR A 190 15.18 -3.33 -12.55
C THR A 190 15.76 -4.07 -13.75
N ARG A 191 16.04 -3.37 -14.85
CA ARG A 191 16.75 -3.97 -16.01
C ARG A 191 18.24 -3.75 -15.82
N PRO A 192 19.05 -4.84 -15.81
CA PRO A 192 20.50 -4.75 -15.85
C PRO A 192 20.98 -4.09 -17.14
#